data_7a0e6f1dcca4ee8c7ca0ca2741757823
#
_entry.id   7a0e6f1dcca4ee8c7ca0ca2741757823
#
_cell.length_a   1.000
_cell.length_b   1.000
_cell.length_c   1.000
_cell.angle_alpha   90.00
_cell.angle_beta   90.00
_cell.angle_gamma   90.00
#
_symmetry.space_group_name_H-M   'P 1'
#
loop_
_entity.id
_entity.type
_entity.pdbx_description
1 polymer ?
#
loop_
_entity_poly.entity_id
_entity_poly.type
_entity_poly.pdbx_seq_one_letter_code
_entity_poly.pdbx_strand_id
1 'polypeptide(L)'
;MKLKGYLLGILSSVSFGLIPIFILPLKQTHFSMDITLFYRFLFSASMVGGYLLYSRESFRINKKEALILAVLGVCYALSSEFLFIGYDFLTPGIASTVLFIYPVIVALIMFFFYREKLTKLSIVSLLLAFAGVIVLCLKENGLEVNFAGLGIVMLSSLFYALYMVIVNKSDLKVSGFKLSFYSMLFTSAFFMIKASAEGESFAIPSVSIFLNFIVFAFLTTVISSLCLVYAIKYIGSTPTAILGALEPVVAVMVSVLMFHERFTLNLLIGITLILLGVTFNVIADNRKSKLTQPT
;
A
#
# COMPACT_ATOMS: atom_id res chain seq x y z
N MET A 1 23.50 -14.17 0.58
CA MET A 1 22.21 -13.93 1.25
C MET A 1 21.71 -12.49 1.05
N LYS A 2 22.52 -11.45 1.22
CA LYS A 2 22.09 -10.04 1.03
C LYS A 2 21.52 -9.73 -0.37
N LEU A 3 22.19 -10.18 -1.44
CA LEU A 3 21.71 -9.96 -2.82
C LEU A 3 20.30 -10.52 -3.03
N LYS A 4 20.01 -11.72 -2.50
CA LYS A 4 18.68 -12.33 -2.55
C LYS A 4 17.63 -11.43 -1.87
N GLY A 5 17.97 -10.82 -0.74
CA GLY A 5 17.08 -9.87 -0.04
C GLY A 5 16.78 -8.62 -0.87
N TYR A 6 17.79 -8.05 -1.54
CA TYR A 6 17.58 -6.90 -2.43
C TYR A 6 16.69 -7.26 -3.62
N LEU A 7 16.93 -8.41 -4.28
CA LEU A 7 16.08 -8.86 -5.39
C LEU A 7 14.62 -9.08 -4.96
N LEU A 8 14.40 -9.67 -3.79
CA LEU A 8 13.05 -9.84 -3.26
C LEU A 8 12.39 -8.50 -2.92
N GLY A 9 13.11 -7.53 -2.35
CA GLY A 9 12.59 -6.19 -2.09
C GLY A 9 12.19 -5.47 -3.38
N ILE A 10 13.02 -5.53 -4.41
CA ILE A 10 12.69 -4.99 -5.74
C ILE A 10 11.45 -5.68 -6.33
N LEU A 11 11.41 -7.02 -6.29
CA LEU A 11 10.28 -7.78 -6.81
C LEU A 11 8.98 -7.44 -6.08
N SER A 12 9.02 -7.26 -4.75
CA SER A 12 7.88 -6.82 -3.95
C SER A 12 7.34 -5.48 -4.46
N SER A 13 8.21 -4.48 -4.55
CA SER A 13 7.82 -3.11 -4.93
C SER A 13 7.35 -3.03 -6.38
N VAL A 14 8.02 -3.72 -7.30
CA VAL A 14 7.57 -3.82 -8.69
C VAL A 14 6.18 -4.46 -8.77
N SER A 15 5.97 -5.57 -8.06
CA SER A 15 4.66 -6.26 -8.04
C SER A 15 3.53 -5.36 -7.53
N PHE A 16 3.76 -4.55 -6.50
CA PHE A 16 2.80 -3.57 -6.01
C PHE A 16 2.52 -2.47 -7.03
N GLY A 17 3.56 -1.93 -7.65
CA GLY A 17 3.45 -0.88 -8.66
C GLY A 17 2.66 -1.29 -9.92
N LEU A 18 2.42 -2.60 -10.13
CA LEU A 18 1.62 -3.12 -11.24
C LEU A 18 0.09 -3.05 -10.98
N ILE A 19 -0.38 -2.63 -9.82
CA ILE A 19 -1.81 -2.56 -9.47
C ILE A 19 -2.64 -1.86 -10.56
N PRO A 20 -2.24 -0.70 -11.13
CA PRO A 20 -3.02 0.00 -12.15
C PRO A 20 -3.32 -0.86 -13.39
N ILE A 21 -2.42 -1.77 -13.79
CA ILE A 21 -2.61 -2.65 -14.96
C ILE A 21 -3.88 -3.50 -14.85
N PHE A 22 -4.19 -3.96 -13.64
CA PHE A 22 -5.32 -4.86 -13.40
C PHE A 22 -6.62 -4.10 -13.15
N ILE A 23 -6.54 -2.95 -12.48
CA ILE A 23 -7.71 -2.20 -12.02
C ILE A 23 -8.31 -1.31 -13.12
N LEU A 24 -7.47 -0.60 -13.86
CA LEU A 24 -7.98 0.39 -14.82
C LEU A 24 -8.79 -0.22 -15.96
N PRO A 25 -8.41 -1.38 -16.54
CA PRO A 25 -9.27 -2.04 -17.53
C PRO A 25 -10.62 -2.47 -16.95
N LEU A 26 -10.68 -2.92 -15.70
CA LEU A 26 -11.93 -3.28 -15.03
C LEU A 26 -12.83 -2.06 -14.79
N LYS A 27 -12.24 -0.92 -14.39
CA LYS A 27 -13.00 0.35 -14.29
C LYS A 27 -13.64 0.77 -15.62
N GLN A 28 -12.94 0.59 -16.73
CA GLN A 28 -13.47 0.93 -18.07
C GLN A 28 -14.67 0.06 -18.48
N THR A 29 -14.78 -1.15 -17.95
CA THR A 29 -15.92 -2.05 -18.19
C THR A 29 -17.12 -1.78 -17.28
N HIS A 30 -17.07 -0.73 -16.43
CA HIS A 30 -18.07 -0.43 -15.40
C HIS A 30 -18.32 -1.59 -14.44
N PHE A 31 -17.35 -2.50 -14.30
CA PHE A 31 -17.44 -3.56 -13.30
C PHE A 31 -17.26 -2.98 -11.90
N SER A 32 -18.06 -3.46 -10.95
CA SER A 32 -18.03 -2.96 -9.58
C SER A 32 -16.62 -3.02 -8.97
N MET A 33 -16.20 -1.90 -8.37
CA MET A 33 -14.94 -1.81 -7.67
C MET A 33 -14.96 -2.60 -6.35
N ASP A 34 -16.10 -2.63 -5.67
CA ASP A 34 -16.26 -3.36 -4.41
C ASP A 34 -16.15 -4.87 -4.64
N ILE A 35 -16.79 -5.37 -5.70
CA ILE A 35 -16.65 -6.78 -6.12
C ILE A 35 -15.21 -7.09 -6.55
N THR A 36 -14.55 -6.17 -7.25
CA THR A 36 -13.14 -6.32 -7.65
C THR A 36 -12.24 -6.45 -6.42
N LEU A 37 -12.40 -5.57 -5.42
CA LEU A 37 -11.63 -5.58 -4.18
C LEU A 37 -11.98 -6.81 -3.34
N PHE A 38 -13.27 -7.19 -3.27
CA PHE A 38 -13.69 -8.43 -2.62
C PHE A 38 -12.92 -9.63 -3.17
N TYR A 39 -12.96 -9.87 -4.47
CA TYR A 39 -12.27 -11.02 -5.08
C TYR A 39 -10.75 -10.93 -4.96
N ARG A 40 -10.17 -9.75 -5.14
CA ARG A 40 -8.74 -9.53 -4.92
C ARG A 40 -8.30 -10.03 -3.55
N PHE A 41 -8.97 -9.58 -2.49
CA PHE A 41 -8.59 -9.93 -1.12
C PHE A 41 -9.00 -11.34 -0.74
N LEU A 42 -10.12 -11.86 -1.25
CA LEU A 42 -10.56 -13.23 -1.04
C LEU A 42 -9.55 -14.23 -1.62
N PHE A 43 -9.15 -14.06 -2.87
CA PHE A 43 -8.17 -14.93 -3.49
C PHE A 43 -6.79 -14.81 -2.84
N SER A 44 -6.38 -13.59 -2.47
CA SER A 44 -5.13 -13.40 -1.73
C SER A 44 -5.16 -14.11 -0.37
N ALA A 45 -6.24 -13.94 0.41
CA ALA A 45 -6.41 -14.64 1.67
C ALA A 45 -6.42 -16.17 1.48
N SER A 46 -7.12 -16.67 0.44
CA SER A 46 -7.17 -18.11 0.14
C SER A 46 -5.79 -18.68 -0.19
N MET A 47 -4.99 -17.96 -0.97
CA MET A 47 -3.63 -18.39 -1.32
C MET A 47 -2.69 -18.36 -0.12
N VAL A 48 -2.72 -17.30 0.70
CA VAL A 48 -1.92 -17.20 1.93
C VAL A 48 -2.39 -18.22 2.96
N GLY A 49 -3.71 -18.45 3.07
CA GLY A 49 -4.29 -19.50 3.91
C GLY A 49 -3.85 -20.90 3.48
N GLY A 50 -3.82 -21.18 2.17
CA GLY A 50 -3.27 -22.41 1.61
C GLY A 50 -1.79 -22.62 1.98
N TYR A 51 -0.99 -21.55 1.95
CA TYR A 51 0.40 -21.59 2.41
C TYR A 51 0.51 -21.88 3.91
N LEU A 52 -0.34 -21.28 4.75
CA LEU A 52 -0.38 -21.56 6.20
C LEU A 52 -0.75 -23.01 6.48
N LEU A 53 -1.70 -23.60 5.73
CA LEU A 53 -2.04 -25.02 5.81
C LEU A 53 -0.85 -25.91 5.43
N TYR A 54 -0.18 -25.60 4.33
CA TYR A 54 1.00 -26.33 3.86
C TYR A 54 2.14 -26.28 4.89
N SER A 55 2.38 -25.10 5.49
CA SER A 55 3.42 -24.90 6.51
C SER A 55 3.02 -25.42 7.90
N ARG A 56 1.80 -25.98 8.04
CA ARG A 56 1.22 -26.48 9.31
C ARG A 56 1.18 -25.41 10.41
N GLU A 57 1.07 -24.14 10.04
CA GLU A 57 0.93 -23.07 11.01
C GLU A 57 -0.51 -23.01 11.55
N SER A 58 -0.65 -22.86 12.88
CA SER A 58 -1.96 -22.86 13.54
C SER A 58 -2.75 -21.60 13.17
N PHE A 59 -4.02 -21.75 12.81
CA PHE A 59 -4.98 -20.64 12.58
C PHE A 59 -5.55 -20.05 13.87
N ARG A 60 -5.23 -20.61 15.04
CA ARG A 60 -5.82 -20.14 16.28
C ARG A 60 -5.40 -18.71 16.59
N ILE A 61 -6.39 -17.86 16.88
CA ILE A 61 -6.25 -16.48 17.36
C ILE A 61 -7.16 -16.30 18.57
N ASN A 62 -6.77 -15.45 19.49
CA ASN A 62 -7.62 -15.08 20.61
C ASN A 62 -8.57 -13.91 20.24
N LYS A 63 -9.58 -13.63 21.08
CA LYS A 63 -10.58 -12.58 20.82
C LYS A 63 -9.94 -11.18 20.66
N LYS A 64 -8.88 -10.88 21.43
CA LYS A 64 -8.18 -9.59 21.35
C LYS A 64 -7.42 -9.47 20.03
N GLU A 65 -6.72 -10.54 19.63
CA GLU A 65 -6.03 -10.61 18.33
C GLU A 65 -7.03 -10.47 17.18
N ALA A 66 -8.17 -11.18 17.23
CA ALA A 66 -9.22 -11.10 16.22
C ALA A 66 -9.76 -9.67 16.05
N LEU A 67 -9.99 -8.95 17.16
CA LEU A 67 -10.44 -7.56 17.11
C LEU A 67 -9.40 -6.65 16.46
N ILE A 68 -8.12 -6.76 16.86
CA ILE A 68 -7.05 -5.95 16.27
C ILE A 68 -6.91 -6.26 14.78
N LEU A 69 -6.93 -7.54 14.39
CA LEU A 69 -6.85 -7.97 12.99
C LEU A 69 -8.05 -7.49 12.16
N ALA A 70 -9.25 -7.45 12.75
CA ALA A 70 -10.44 -6.88 12.11
C ALA A 70 -10.28 -5.36 11.87
N VAL A 71 -9.78 -4.61 12.86
CA VAL A 71 -9.48 -3.18 12.69
C VAL A 71 -8.42 -2.97 11.61
N LEU A 72 -7.38 -3.80 11.58
CA LEU A 72 -6.36 -3.78 10.51
C LEU A 72 -7.00 -4.04 9.13
N GLY A 73 -7.91 -5.02 9.05
CA GLY A 73 -8.65 -5.30 7.81
C GLY A 73 -9.48 -4.12 7.33
N VAL A 74 -10.18 -3.43 8.24
CA VAL A 74 -10.95 -2.22 7.92
C VAL A 74 -10.04 -1.07 7.47
N CYS A 75 -8.92 -0.82 8.17
CA CYS A 75 -7.97 0.21 7.75
C CYS A 75 -7.42 -0.08 6.34
N TYR A 76 -7.11 -1.35 6.06
CA TYR A 76 -6.60 -1.74 4.74
C TYR A 76 -7.69 -1.65 3.66
N ALA A 77 -8.96 -1.98 4.00
CA ALA A 77 -10.10 -1.81 3.12
C ALA A 77 -10.29 -0.33 2.74
N LEU A 78 -10.39 0.56 3.71
CA LEU A 78 -10.57 1.99 3.49
C LEU A 78 -9.39 2.60 2.71
N SER A 79 -8.16 2.18 3.01
CA SER A 79 -7.01 2.61 2.21
C SER A 79 -7.16 2.21 0.74
N SER A 80 -7.52 0.95 0.47
CA SER A 80 -7.69 0.45 -0.90
C SER A 80 -8.86 1.14 -1.61
N GLU A 81 -9.96 1.34 -0.93
CA GLU A 81 -11.17 2.00 -1.46
C GLU A 81 -10.85 3.45 -1.87
N PHE A 82 -10.29 4.25 -0.96
CA PHE A 82 -9.97 5.65 -1.27
C PHE A 82 -8.91 5.78 -2.37
N LEU A 83 -7.95 4.85 -2.47
CA LEU A 83 -7.02 4.85 -3.60
C LEU A 83 -7.75 4.64 -4.92
N PHE A 84 -8.69 3.70 -4.96
CA PHE A 84 -9.41 3.36 -6.19
C PHE A 84 -10.43 4.40 -6.59
N ILE A 85 -11.08 5.06 -5.62
CA ILE A 85 -11.88 6.27 -5.87
C ILE A 85 -10.95 7.39 -6.39
N GLY A 86 -9.75 7.52 -5.83
CA GLY A 86 -8.76 8.49 -6.27
C GLY A 86 -8.38 8.38 -7.75
N TYR A 87 -8.39 7.17 -8.31
CA TYR A 87 -8.17 6.96 -9.76
C TYR A 87 -9.27 7.51 -10.66
N ASP A 88 -10.43 7.95 -10.13
CA ASP A 88 -11.45 8.66 -10.88
C ASP A 88 -11.13 10.16 -11.05
N PHE A 89 -10.28 10.69 -10.18
CA PHE A 89 -9.95 12.11 -10.11
C PHE A 89 -8.50 12.41 -10.48
N LEU A 90 -7.60 11.44 -10.30
CA LEU A 90 -6.16 11.58 -10.52
C LEU A 90 -5.67 10.47 -11.44
N THR A 91 -4.62 10.78 -12.18
CA THR A 91 -3.92 9.73 -12.93
C THR A 91 -3.28 8.72 -11.98
N PRO A 92 -3.16 7.45 -12.37
CA PRO A 92 -2.61 6.41 -11.51
C PRO A 92 -1.21 6.72 -11.00
N GLY A 93 -0.37 7.37 -11.82
CA GLY A 93 0.98 7.78 -11.42
C GLY A 93 0.95 8.80 -10.28
N ILE A 94 0.10 9.84 -10.38
CA ILE A 94 -0.06 10.84 -9.31
C ILE A 94 -0.64 10.19 -8.05
N ALA A 95 -1.71 9.42 -8.18
CA ALA A 95 -2.37 8.78 -7.05
C ALA A 95 -1.42 7.84 -6.29
N SER A 96 -0.67 6.98 -7.00
CA SER A 96 0.31 6.09 -6.37
C SER A 96 1.44 6.86 -5.69
N THR A 97 1.87 7.98 -6.27
CA THR A 97 2.91 8.85 -5.67
C THR A 97 2.40 9.49 -4.37
N VAL A 98 1.17 10.00 -4.37
CA VAL A 98 0.55 10.59 -3.17
C VAL A 98 0.31 9.52 -2.09
N LEU A 99 -0.14 8.32 -2.47
CA LEU A 99 -0.26 7.21 -1.52
C LEU A 99 1.06 6.95 -0.79
N PHE A 100 2.18 6.99 -1.51
CA PHE A 100 3.51 6.69 -0.95
C PHE A 100 4.01 7.71 0.11
N ILE A 101 3.20 8.73 0.45
CA ILE A 101 3.46 9.64 1.58
C ILE A 101 3.17 8.96 2.94
N TYR A 102 2.51 7.81 2.97
CA TYR A 102 2.13 7.14 4.22
C TYR A 102 3.26 7.00 5.26
N PRO A 103 4.57 6.79 4.93
CA PRO A 103 5.61 6.70 5.96
C PRO A 103 5.82 8.04 6.68
N VAL A 104 5.59 9.14 5.98
CA VAL A 104 5.66 10.49 6.56
C VAL A 104 4.48 10.70 7.53
N ILE A 105 3.28 10.25 7.15
CA ILE A 105 2.10 10.30 8.04
C ILE A 105 2.32 9.41 9.27
N VAL A 106 2.93 8.22 9.11
CA VAL A 106 3.34 7.37 10.25
C VAL A 106 4.22 8.14 11.22
N ALA A 107 5.26 8.85 10.73
CA ALA A 107 6.14 9.63 11.59
C ALA A 107 5.39 10.74 12.35
N LEU A 108 4.42 11.40 11.71
CA LEU A 108 3.56 12.41 12.36
C LEU A 108 2.68 11.78 13.44
N ILE A 109 2.03 10.65 13.16
CA ILE A 109 1.22 9.93 14.16
C ILE A 109 2.08 9.53 15.37
N MET A 110 3.28 9.01 15.13
CA MET A 110 4.20 8.61 16.19
C MET A 110 4.65 9.82 17.02
N PHE A 111 4.85 10.98 16.41
CA PHE A 111 5.17 12.22 17.11
C PHE A 111 4.01 12.72 17.98
N PHE A 112 2.81 12.85 17.42
CA PHE A 112 1.67 13.45 18.13
C PHE A 112 1.08 12.54 19.21
N PHE A 113 0.88 11.25 18.88
CA PHE A 113 0.17 10.31 19.77
C PHE A 113 1.08 9.53 20.69
N TYR A 114 2.30 9.20 20.24
CA TYR A 114 3.25 8.42 21.02
C TYR A 114 4.41 9.27 21.57
N ARG A 115 4.38 10.59 21.36
CA ARG A 115 5.38 11.56 21.83
C ARG A 115 6.81 11.21 21.40
N GLU A 116 6.99 10.55 20.30
CA GLU A 116 8.30 10.26 19.75
C GLU A 116 8.93 11.55 19.20
N LYS A 117 10.17 11.83 19.58
CA LYS A 117 10.89 13.02 19.11
C LYS A 117 11.18 12.92 17.61
N LEU A 118 10.81 13.94 16.84
CA LEU A 118 11.23 14.08 15.44
C LEU A 118 12.72 14.44 15.40
N THR A 119 13.47 13.75 14.57
CA THR A 119 14.86 14.14 14.28
C THR A 119 14.89 15.29 13.26
N LYS A 120 16.02 16.01 13.17
CA LYS A 120 16.20 17.02 12.10
C LYS A 120 15.97 16.43 10.72
N LEU A 121 16.39 15.18 10.50
CA LEU A 121 16.20 14.47 9.23
C LEU A 121 14.73 14.13 8.98
N SER A 122 13.95 13.80 10.02
CA SER A 122 12.50 13.60 9.91
C SER A 122 11.77 14.91 9.53
N ILE A 123 12.20 16.06 10.07
CA ILE A 123 11.63 17.34 9.70
C ILE A 123 11.91 17.69 8.23
N VAL A 124 13.15 17.48 7.77
CA VAL A 124 13.50 17.68 6.35
C VAL A 124 12.68 16.75 5.45
N SER A 125 12.47 15.48 5.86
CA SER A 125 11.66 14.53 5.10
C SER A 125 10.20 15.00 4.96
N LEU A 126 9.61 15.52 6.04
CA LEU A 126 8.26 16.10 6.03
C LEU A 126 8.14 17.27 5.04
N LEU A 127 9.10 18.19 5.09
CA LEU A 127 9.12 19.37 4.20
C LEU A 127 9.28 18.95 2.73
N LEU A 128 10.15 18.00 2.42
CA LEU A 128 10.34 17.49 1.06
C LEU A 128 9.08 16.78 0.54
N ALA A 129 8.46 15.92 1.35
CA ALA A 129 7.24 15.23 0.94
C ALA A 129 6.10 16.23 0.70
N PHE A 130 5.92 17.21 1.57
CA PHE A 130 4.92 18.26 1.41
C PHE A 130 5.16 19.14 0.18
N ALA A 131 6.42 19.56 -0.05
CA ALA A 131 6.81 20.30 -1.25
C ALA A 131 6.52 19.48 -2.52
N GLY A 132 6.80 18.17 -2.51
CA GLY A 132 6.51 17.28 -3.63
C GLY A 132 5.01 17.21 -3.95
N VAL A 133 4.13 17.14 -2.95
CA VAL A 133 2.67 17.19 -3.15
C VAL A 133 2.26 18.54 -3.76
N ILE A 134 2.80 19.65 -3.25
CA ILE A 134 2.49 20.98 -3.81
C ILE A 134 2.90 21.04 -5.28
N VAL A 135 4.09 20.55 -5.64
CA VAL A 135 4.55 20.53 -7.03
C VAL A 135 3.63 19.70 -7.92
N LEU A 136 3.13 18.56 -7.45
CA LEU A 136 2.14 17.74 -8.19
C LEU A 136 0.81 18.50 -8.41
N CYS A 137 0.48 19.48 -7.54
CA CYS A 137 -0.73 20.30 -7.67
C CYS A 137 -0.55 21.50 -8.61
N LEU A 138 0.68 21.82 -9.03
CA LEU A 138 0.91 22.96 -9.92
C LEU A 138 0.40 22.67 -11.33
N LYS A 139 -0.26 23.67 -11.92
CA LYS A 139 -0.72 23.57 -13.31
C LYS A 139 0.49 23.56 -14.26
N GLU A 140 0.51 22.59 -15.14
CA GLU A 140 1.44 22.52 -16.26
C GLU A 140 0.65 22.21 -17.54
N ASN A 141 0.78 23.06 -18.54
CA ASN A 141 0.14 22.88 -19.87
C ASN A 141 -1.37 22.60 -19.84
N GLY A 142 -2.11 23.22 -18.91
CA GLY A 142 -3.55 23.08 -18.78
C GLY A 142 -4.02 21.81 -18.06
N LEU A 143 -3.13 21.00 -17.50
CA LEU A 143 -3.50 19.92 -16.60
C LEU A 143 -3.84 20.51 -15.22
N GLU A 144 -5.08 20.31 -14.80
CA GLU A 144 -5.52 20.68 -13.44
C GLU A 144 -5.50 19.44 -12.56
N VAL A 145 -4.75 19.48 -11.46
CA VAL A 145 -4.84 18.44 -10.44
C VAL A 145 -6.11 18.68 -9.63
N ASN A 146 -6.95 17.67 -9.54
CA ASN A 146 -8.17 17.76 -8.76
C ASN A 146 -7.85 17.66 -7.26
N PHE A 147 -8.05 18.78 -6.53
CA PHE A 147 -7.82 18.82 -5.09
C PHE A 147 -8.71 17.87 -4.29
N ALA A 148 -9.92 17.57 -4.77
CA ALA A 148 -10.78 16.56 -4.15
C ALA A 148 -10.15 15.17 -4.28
N GLY A 149 -9.64 14.81 -5.47
CA GLY A 149 -8.90 13.57 -5.68
C GLY A 149 -7.65 13.45 -4.81
N LEU A 150 -6.90 14.56 -4.65
CA LEU A 150 -5.77 14.61 -3.71
C LEU A 150 -6.21 14.32 -2.29
N GLY A 151 -7.26 14.96 -1.80
CA GLY A 151 -7.81 14.73 -0.46
C GLY A 151 -8.22 13.26 -0.25
N ILE A 152 -8.86 12.67 -1.25
CA ILE A 152 -9.28 11.25 -1.22
C ILE A 152 -8.05 10.33 -1.12
N VAL A 153 -7.01 10.54 -1.93
CA VAL A 153 -5.80 9.70 -1.87
C VAL A 153 -5.00 9.97 -0.60
N MET A 154 -5.03 11.19 -0.05
CA MET A 154 -4.44 11.46 1.27
C MET A 154 -5.16 10.69 2.38
N LEU A 155 -6.49 10.51 2.31
CA LEU A 155 -7.22 9.61 3.22
C LEU A 155 -6.77 8.16 3.06
N SER A 156 -6.56 7.70 1.82
CA SER A 156 -5.97 6.37 1.57
C SER A 156 -4.61 6.22 2.28
N SER A 157 -3.72 7.20 2.12
CA SER A 157 -2.41 7.24 2.78
C SER A 157 -2.54 7.25 4.32
N LEU A 158 -3.52 7.97 4.86
CA LEU A 158 -3.78 8.02 6.30
C LEU A 158 -4.22 6.66 6.83
N PHE A 159 -5.18 6.00 6.18
CA PHE A 159 -5.64 4.68 6.63
C PHE A 159 -4.55 3.62 6.51
N TYR A 160 -3.69 3.70 5.49
CA TYR A 160 -2.53 2.82 5.39
C TYR A 160 -1.49 3.11 6.48
N ALA A 161 -1.27 4.39 6.81
CA ALA A 161 -0.41 4.78 7.93
C ALA A 161 -0.95 4.28 9.27
N LEU A 162 -2.28 4.38 9.51
CA LEU A 162 -2.92 3.82 10.71
C LEU A 162 -2.73 2.30 10.78
N TYR A 163 -2.93 1.59 9.66
CA TYR A 163 -2.64 0.16 9.57
C TYR A 163 -1.20 -0.12 10.03
N MET A 164 -0.21 0.60 9.49
CA MET A 164 1.20 0.40 9.84
C MET A 164 1.50 0.72 11.31
N VAL A 165 0.91 1.78 11.87
CA VAL A 165 1.07 2.13 13.28
C VAL A 165 0.46 1.07 14.19
N ILE A 166 -0.74 0.59 13.88
CA ILE A 166 -1.40 -0.46 14.66
C ILE A 166 -0.57 -1.75 14.63
N VAL A 167 -0.08 -2.18 13.44
CA VAL A 167 0.81 -3.34 13.34
C VAL A 167 2.06 -3.18 14.21
N ASN A 168 2.66 -1.99 14.21
CA ASN A 168 3.89 -1.71 14.96
C ASN A 168 3.68 -1.65 16.48
N LYS A 169 2.54 -1.09 16.94
CA LYS A 169 2.27 -0.82 18.36
C LYS A 169 1.38 -1.87 19.03
N SER A 170 0.78 -2.76 18.28
CA SER A 170 0.00 -3.87 18.87
C SER A 170 0.93 -5.01 19.29
N ASP A 171 0.69 -5.55 20.48
CA ASP A 171 1.39 -6.75 20.99
C ASP A 171 0.88 -8.04 20.33
N LEU A 172 0.73 -8.02 19.01
CA LEU A 172 0.27 -9.18 18.25
C LEU A 172 1.36 -10.26 18.21
N LYS A 173 1.08 -11.40 18.83
CA LYS A 173 1.97 -12.57 18.83
C LYS A 173 1.65 -13.53 17.68
N VAL A 174 1.42 -12.99 16.48
CA VAL A 174 1.13 -13.76 15.27
C VAL A 174 2.26 -13.60 14.26
N SER A 175 2.45 -14.62 13.40
CA SER A 175 3.41 -14.50 12.30
C SER A 175 2.96 -13.45 11.27
N GLY A 176 3.90 -12.92 10.49
CA GLY A 176 3.57 -11.99 9.41
C GLY A 176 2.60 -12.56 8.38
N PHE A 177 2.70 -13.87 8.09
CA PHE A 177 1.76 -14.55 7.18
C PHE A 177 0.36 -14.63 7.77
N LYS A 178 0.25 -14.97 9.06
CA LYS A 178 -1.03 -15.04 9.77
C LYS A 178 -1.68 -13.66 9.88
N LEU A 179 -0.89 -12.61 10.15
CA LEU A 179 -1.35 -11.24 10.12
C LEU A 179 -1.89 -10.87 8.73
N SER A 180 -1.13 -11.15 7.67
CA SER A 180 -1.57 -10.89 6.29
C SER A 180 -2.84 -11.65 5.95
N PHE A 181 -2.92 -12.94 6.28
CA PHE A 181 -4.12 -13.77 6.04
C PHE A 181 -5.37 -13.16 6.65
N TYR A 182 -5.35 -12.87 7.96
CA TYR A 182 -6.52 -12.33 8.65
C TYR A 182 -6.86 -10.90 8.21
N SER A 183 -5.86 -10.05 8.00
CA SER A 183 -6.09 -8.70 7.47
C SER A 183 -6.80 -8.77 6.12
N MET A 184 -6.31 -9.58 5.17
CA MET A 184 -6.94 -9.76 3.86
C MET A 184 -8.33 -10.38 3.96
N LEU A 185 -8.53 -11.35 4.86
CA LEU A 185 -9.83 -11.98 5.09
C LEU A 185 -10.86 -10.96 5.61
N PHE A 186 -10.51 -10.15 6.61
CA PHE A 186 -11.38 -9.10 7.12
C PHE A 186 -11.60 -7.98 6.10
N THR A 187 -10.59 -7.63 5.30
CA THR A 187 -10.73 -6.69 4.18
C THR A 187 -11.73 -7.22 3.13
N SER A 188 -11.61 -8.50 2.77
CA SER A 188 -12.58 -9.14 1.86
C SER A 188 -13.99 -9.14 2.45
N ALA A 189 -14.14 -9.47 3.75
CA ALA A 189 -15.43 -9.43 4.43
C ALA A 189 -16.05 -8.03 4.44
N PHE A 190 -15.24 -6.98 4.62
CA PHE A 190 -15.70 -5.59 4.53
C PHE A 190 -16.33 -5.29 3.16
N PHE A 191 -15.64 -5.62 2.06
CA PHE A 191 -16.17 -5.40 0.71
C PHE A 191 -17.35 -6.30 0.39
N MET A 192 -17.39 -7.53 0.91
CA MET A 192 -18.54 -8.40 0.79
C MET A 192 -19.80 -7.78 1.42
N ILE A 193 -19.67 -7.24 2.63
CA ILE A 193 -20.78 -6.60 3.34
C ILE A 193 -21.21 -5.34 2.58
N LYS A 194 -20.28 -4.50 2.13
CA LYS A 194 -20.58 -3.28 1.40
C LYS A 194 -21.28 -3.58 0.07
N ALA A 195 -20.72 -4.44 -0.78
CA ALA A 195 -21.32 -4.83 -2.05
C ALA A 195 -22.71 -5.47 -1.87
N SER A 196 -22.91 -6.28 -0.82
CA SER A 196 -24.21 -6.85 -0.50
C SER A 196 -25.22 -5.77 -0.07
N ALA A 197 -24.81 -4.76 0.68
CA ALA A 197 -25.66 -3.65 1.09
C ALA A 197 -26.07 -2.76 -0.08
N GLU A 198 -25.21 -2.62 -1.08
CA GLU A 198 -25.49 -1.89 -2.33
C GLU A 198 -26.26 -2.73 -3.36
N GLY A 199 -26.52 -4.01 -3.07
CA GLY A 199 -27.26 -4.91 -3.96
C GLY A 199 -26.47 -5.34 -5.20
N GLU A 200 -25.14 -5.29 -5.13
CA GLU A 200 -24.27 -5.65 -6.23
C GLU A 200 -24.25 -7.16 -6.49
N SER A 201 -24.09 -7.53 -7.77
CA SER A 201 -24.00 -8.94 -8.16
C SER A 201 -22.59 -9.49 -8.00
N PHE A 202 -22.45 -10.59 -7.27
CA PHE A 202 -21.18 -11.33 -7.16
C PHE A 202 -20.89 -12.22 -8.39
N ALA A 203 -21.75 -12.20 -9.42
CA ALA A 203 -21.53 -12.99 -10.61
C ALA A 203 -20.29 -12.46 -11.38
N ILE A 204 -19.38 -13.37 -11.70
CA ILE A 204 -18.21 -13.04 -12.53
C ILE A 204 -18.62 -13.21 -13.99
N PRO A 205 -18.60 -12.12 -14.81
CA PRO A 205 -19.18 -12.13 -16.14
C PRO A 205 -18.48 -13.05 -17.14
N SER A 206 -17.18 -13.31 -16.94
CA SER A 206 -16.39 -14.12 -17.85
C SER A 206 -15.20 -14.81 -17.19
N VAL A 207 -14.72 -15.87 -17.81
CA VAL A 207 -13.49 -16.57 -17.39
C VAL A 207 -12.27 -15.63 -17.45
N SER A 208 -12.25 -14.70 -18.38
CA SER A 208 -11.16 -13.71 -18.49
C SER A 208 -11.08 -12.81 -17.26
N ILE A 209 -12.21 -12.30 -16.78
CA ILE A 209 -12.28 -11.48 -15.56
C ILE A 209 -11.91 -12.32 -14.33
N PHE A 210 -12.36 -13.58 -14.25
CA PHE A 210 -11.98 -14.49 -13.17
C PHE A 210 -10.47 -14.71 -13.13
N LEU A 211 -9.84 -14.98 -14.27
CA LEU A 211 -8.38 -15.14 -14.35
C LEU A 211 -7.64 -13.84 -14.02
N ASN A 212 -8.19 -12.68 -14.44
CA ASN A 212 -7.65 -11.37 -14.06
C ASN A 212 -7.60 -11.23 -12.54
N PHE A 213 -8.69 -11.57 -11.82
CA PHE A 213 -8.70 -11.49 -10.36
C PHE A 213 -7.67 -12.41 -9.69
N ILE A 214 -7.51 -13.64 -10.20
CA ILE A 214 -6.51 -14.58 -9.67
C ILE A 214 -5.10 -14.02 -9.88
N VAL A 215 -4.78 -13.60 -11.10
CA VAL A 215 -3.46 -13.06 -11.45
C VAL A 215 -3.18 -11.76 -10.68
N PHE A 216 -4.18 -10.88 -10.59
CA PHE A 216 -4.12 -9.65 -9.81
C PHE A 216 -3.81 -9.94 -8.34
N ALA A 217 -4.60 -10.81 -7.67
CA ALA A 217 -4.38 -11.21 -6.28
C ALA A 217 -3.00 -11.83 -6.08
N PHE A 218 -2.60 -12.74 -6.97
CA PHE A 218 -1.32 -13.45 -6.87
C PHE A 218 -0.13 -12.51 -7.04
N LEU A 219 -0.08 -11.76 -8.15
CA LEU A 219 1.07 -10.91 -8.47
C LEU A 219 1.20 -9.73 -7.51
N THR A 220 0.12 -8.93 -7.36
CA THR A 220 0.24 -7.66 -6.65
C THR A 220 0.07 -7.77 -5.15
N THR A 221 -0.50 -8.85 -4.63
CA THR A 221 -0.76 -8.99 -3.21
C THR A 221 0.04 -10.14 -2.59
N VAL A 222 -0.05 -11.36 -3.11
CA VAL A 222 0.61 -12.52 -2.52
C VAL A 222 2.12 -12.47 -2.74
N ILE A 223 2.58 -12.35 -4.00
CA ILE A 223 4.03 -12.28 -4.31
C ILE A 223 4.64 -11.08 -3.60
N SER A 224 4.02 -9.91 -3.72
CA SER A 224 4.52 -8.70 -3.08
C SER A 224 4.67 -8.87 -1.57
N SER A 225 3.65 -9.35 -0.87
CA SER A 225 3.69 -9.54 0.59
C SER A 225 4.74 -10.58 1.00
N LEU A 226 4.82 -11.71 0.30
CA LEU A 226 5.81 -12.75 0.59
C LEU A 226 7.24 -12.23 0.36
N CYS A 227 7.48 -11.58 -0.77
CA CYS A 227 8.77 -11.00 -1.10
C CYS A 227 9.19 -9.94 -0.09
N LEU A 228 8.25 -9.08 0.38
CA LEU A 228 8.47 -8.08 1.40
C LEU A 228 8.94 -8.71 2.71
N VAL A 229 8.22 -9.72 3.21
CA VAL A 229 8.56 -10.40 4.47
C VAL A 229 9.96 -11.03 4.39
N TYR A 230 10.29 -11.70 3.29
CA TYR A 230 11.61 -12.29 3.13
C TYR A 230 12.71 -11.24 2.90
N ALA A 231 12.43 -10.15 2.19
CA ALA A 231 13.38 -9.04 2.04
C ALA A 231 13.75 -8.46 3.40
N ILE A 232 12.74 -8.17 4.25
CA ILE A 232 12.97 -7.68 5.63
C ILE A 232 13.85 -8.67 6.41
N LYS A 233 13.60 -9.96 6.25
CA LYS A 233 14.36 -11.01 6.95
C LYS A 233 15.84 -11.08 6.51
N TYR A 234 16.14 -10.80 5.24
CA TYR A 234 17.51 -10.91 4.69
C TYR A 234 18.32 -9.62 4.79
N ILE A 235 17.69 -8.45 4.62
CA ILE A 235 18.38 -7.15 4.54
C ILE A 235 17.91 -6.14 5.58
N GLY A 236 16.89 -6.49 6.38
CA GLY A 236 16.30 -5.61 7.39
C GLY A 236 15.23 -4.67 6.85
N SER A 237 14.49 -4.03 7.77
CA SER A 237 13.36 -3.17 7.44
C SER A 237 13.75 -1.91 6.66
N THR A 238 14.85 -1.26 7.05
CA THR A 238 15.28 0.01 6.44
C THR A 238 15.63 -0.11 4.96
N PRO A 239 16.53 -1.01 4.52
CA PRO A 239 16.80 -1.19 3.10
C PRO A 239 15.54 -1.62 2.32
N THR A 240 14.70 -2.47 2.91
CA THR A 240 13.45 -2.91 2.29
C THR A 240 12.48 -1.74 2.09
N ALA A 241 12.33 -0.85 3.08
CA ALA A 241 11.49 0.33 2.97
C ALA A 241 12.01 1.33 1.92
N ILE A 242 13.35 1.48 1.78
CA ILE A 242 13.94 2.29 0.70
C ILE A 242 13.62 1.70 -0.67
N LEU A 243 13.68 0.36 -0.81
CA LEU A 243 13.30 -0.31 -2.05
C LEU A 243 11.80 -0.15 -2.34
N GLY A 244 10.95 0.00 -1.32
CA GLY A 244 9.53 0.35 -1.45
C GLY A 244 9.31 1.60 -2.29
N ALA A 245 10.25 2.54 -2.33
CA ALA A 245 10.21 3.74 -3.18
C ALA A 245 10.16 3.44 -4.70
N LEU A 246 10.44 2.21 -5.11
CA LEU A 246 10.26 1.78 -6.50
C LEU A 246 8.78 1.60 -6.88
N GLU A 247 7.89 1.41 -5.90
CA GLU A 247 6.45 1.21 -6.15
C GLU A 247 5.83 2.37 -6.95
N PRO A 248 5.89 3.65 -6.49
CA PRO A 248 5.35 4.76 -7.25
C PRO A 248 6.09 4.97 -8.59
N VAL A 249 7.38 4.66 -8.66
CA VAL A 249 8.13 4.75 -9.93
C VAL A 249 7.57 3.78 -10.96
N VAL A 250 7.33 2.53 -10.56
CA VAL A 250 6.72 1.52 -11.44
C VAL A 250 5.29 1.90 -11.81
N ALA A 251 4.48 2.41 -10.87
CA ALA A 251 3.12 2.85 -11.14
C ALA A 251 3.09 3.99 -12.17
N VAL A 252 4.02 4.96 -12.07
CA VAL A 252 4.17 6.04 -13.05
C VAL A 252 4.61 5.50 -14.41
N MET A 253 5.58 4.59 -14.45
CA MET A 253 5.99 3.96 -15.72
C MET A 253 4.82 3.25 -16.39
N VAL A 254 4.02 2.50 -15.62
CA VAL A 254 2.81 1.84 -16.11
C VAL A 254 1.81 2.86 -16.63
N SER A 255 1.56 3.94 -15.89
CA SER A 255 0.65 5.02 -16.30
C SER A 255 1.07 5.66 -17.61
N VAL A 256 2.34 5.99 -17.76
CA VAL A 256 2.88 6.62 -18.97
C VAL A 256 2.83 5.66 -20.17
N LEU A 257 3.30 4.42 -19.98
CA LEU A 257 3.48 3.46 -21.09
C LEU A 257 2.15 2.81 -21.53
N MET A 258 1.26 2.52 -20.59
CA MET A 258 0.04 1.75 -20.89
C MET A 258 -1.23 2.61 -20.93
N PHE A 259 -1.28 3.69 -20.17
CA PHE A 259 -2.45 4.57 -20.07
C PHE A 259 -2.22 5.95 -20.68
N HIS A 260 -1.08 6.15 -21.39
CA HIS A 260 -0.74 7.38 -22.11
C HIS A 260 -0.78 8.64 -21.22
N GLU A 261 -0.51 8.47 -19.90
CA GLU A 261 -0.34 9.62 -19.00
C GLU A 261 0.80 10.51 -19.51
N ARG A 262 0.59 11.82 -19.50
CA ARG A 262 1.65 12.75 -19.92
C ARG A 262 2.74 12.79 -18.85
N PHE A 263 3.97 12.48 -19.24
CA PHE A 263 5.14 12.63 -18.37
C PHE A 263 5.54 14.11 -18.33
N THR A 264 5.09 14.81 -17.27
CA THR A 264 5.35 16.25 -17.10
C THR A 264 6.56 16.48 -16.20
N LEU A 265 7.16 17.67 -16.30
CA LEU A 265 8.27 18.05 -15.41
C LEU A 265 7.82 18.12 -13.94
N ASN A 266 6.60 18.58 -13.69
CA ASN A 266 6.01 18.61 -12.35
C ASN A 266 5.86 17.19 -11.76
N LEU A 267 5.42 16.24 -12.58
CA LEU A 267 5.35 14.83 -12.16
C LEU A 267 6.73 14.30 -11.76
N LEU A 268 7.76 14.55 -12.57
CA LEU A 268 9.14 14.14 -12.27
C LEU A 268 9.66 14.78 -10.98
N ILE A 269 9.52 16.10 -10.83
CA ILE A 269 10.00 16.83 -9.65
C ILE A 269 9.22 16.39 -8.41
N GLY A 270 7.89 16.30 -8.49
CA GLY A 270 7.03 15.90 -7.38
C GLY A 270 7.35 14.50 -6.86
N ILE A 271 7.49 13.52 -7.76
CA ILE A 271 7.92 12.16 -7.42
C ILE A 271 9.29 12.19 -6.74
N THR A 272 10.25 12.87 -7.34
CA THR A 272 11.63 12.92 -6.81
C THR A 272 11.65 13.49 -5.39
N LEU A 273 10.92 14.59 -5.13
CA LEU A 273 10.85 15.20 -3.80
C LEU A 273 10.19 14.27 -2.78
N ILE A 274 9.09 13.60 -3.14
CA ILE A 274 8.40 12.66 -2.26
C ILE A 274 9.31 11.46 -1.94
N LEU A 275 9.97 10.88 -2.95
CA LEU A 275 10.85 9.74 -2.76
C LEU A 275 12.06 10.09 -1.88
N LEU A 276 12.65 11.27 -2.08
CA LEU A 276 13.74 11.77 -1.21
C LEU A 276 13.24 11.98 0.23
N GLY A 277 12.05 12.59 0.39
CA GLY A 277 11.43 12.79 1.69
C GLY A 277 11.22 11.46 2.42
N VAL A 278 10.58 10.49 1.77
CA VAL A 278 10.33 9.16 2.35
C VAL A 278 11.64 8.45 2.68
N THR A 279 12.63 8.48 1.79
CA THR A 279 13.94 7.85 2.02
C THR A 279 14.63 8.45 3.25
N PHE A 280 14.61 9.77 3.41
CA PHE A 280 15.16 10.45 4.58
C PHE A 280 14.41 10.09 5.86
N ASN A 281 13.08 9.95 5.81
CA ASN A 281 12.29 9.53 6.96
C ASN A 281 12.68 8.11 7.41
N VAL A 282 12.76 7.17 6.50
CA VAL A 282 13.15 5.78 6.77
C VAL A 282 14.57 5.70 7.37
N ILE A 283 15.52 6.51 6.86
CA ILE A 283 16.88 6.58 7.41
C ILE A 283 16.86 7.17 8.83
N ALA A 284 16.02 8.20 9.07
CA ALA A 284 15.88 8.82 10.39
C ALA A 284 15.37 7.82 11.44
N ASP A 285 14.33 7.05 11.10
CA ASP A 285 13.76 6.04 12.00
C ASP A 285 14.77 4.93 12.34
N ASN A 286 15.54 4.47 11.36
CA ASN A 286 16.57 3.47 11.60
C ASN A 286 17.68 3.97 12.52
N ARG A 287 18.08 5.24 12.43
CA ARG A 287 19.07 5.82 13.34
C ARG A 287 18.54 5.90 14.79
N LYS A 288 17.24 6.24 14.95
CA LYS A 288 16.60 6.22 16.26
C LYS A 288 16.60 4.83 16.89
N SER A 289 16.17 3.82 16.12
CA SER A 289 16.06 2.44 16.63
C SER A 289 17.41 1.87 17.11
N LYS A 290 18.53 2.25 16.45
CA LYS A 290 19.88 1.86 16.86
C LYS A 290 20.36 2.54 18.14
N LEU A 291 19.87 3.75 18.44
CA LEU A 291 20.23 4.50 19.63
C LEU A 291 19.44 4.07 20.88
N THR A 292 18.31 3.40 20.68
CA THR A 292 17.40 2.95 21.74
C THR A 292 17.55 1.46 22.10
N GLN A 293 18.35 0.68 21.36
CA GLN A 293 18.70 -0.68 21.74
C GLN A 293 19.85 -0.61 22.77
N PRO A 294 19.66 -1.07 24.03
CA PRO A 294 20.78 -1.23 24.94
C PRO A 294 21.74 -2.28 24.39
N THR A 295 23.02 -1.94 24.36
CA THR A 295 24.15 -2.83 24.07
C THR A 295 24.20 -4.00 25.01
#